data_455b1901ad40026775884d95a61c65c3
#
_entry.id   455b1901ad40026775884d95a61c65c3
#
_cell.length_a   1.000
_cell.length_b   1.000
_cell.length_c   1.000
_cell.angle_alpha   90.00
_cell.angle_beta   90.00
_cell.angle_gamma   90.00
#
_symmetry.space_group_name_H-M   'P 1'
#
loop_
_entity.id
_entity.type
_entity.pdbx_description
1 polymer ?
#
loop_
_entity_poly.entity_id
_entity_poly.type
_entity_poly.pdbx_seq_one_letter_code
_entity_poly.pdbx_strand_id
1 'polypeptide(L)'
;MTTAFSLAPLFRHSVGFDRFNDLFESAARNEAGSSYPPYNVEKHGDDHYRIVVAAAGFQEQDLDLQVEKGVLTVTGGKRDSSGESVTYLHQGIAQRAFKLSFRLADHIEVKAAGLANGLLSIDLLRIVPEEAKAKRIPINGDSKPALN
;
A
#
# COMPACT_ATOMS: atom_id res chain seq x y z
N MET A 1 -4.49 7.80 -32.89
CA MET A 1 -5.01 7.94 -31.99
C MET A 1 -4.48 7.27 -30.88
N THR A 2 -4.19 7.70 -30.07
CA THR A 2 -3.54 7.12 -29.17
C THR A 2 -4.31 6.84 -28.12
N THR A 3 -4.46 5.81 -27.77
CA THR A 3 -5.09 5.53 -26.69
C THR A 3 -4.25 5.84 -25.63
N ALA A 4 -4.69 6.59 -24.81
CA ALA A 4 -3.99 6.91 -23.71
C ALA A 4 -4.04 5.74 -22.79
N PHE A 5 -2.99 5.09 -22.63
CA PHE A 5 -2.95 4.03 -21.70
C PHE A 5 -2.82 4.66 -20.34
N SER A 6 -3.78 4.46 -19.50
CA SER A 6 -3.69 4.94 -18.14
C SER A 6 -2.95 3.89 -17.34
N LEU A 7 -1.89 4.28 -16.68
CA LEU A 7 -1.16 3.36 -15.87
C LEU A 7 -1.72 3.30 -14.45
N ALA A 8 -2.74 4.05 -14.19
CA ALA A 8 -3.32 4.06 -12.85
C ALA A 8 -3.66 2.68 -12.31
N PRO A 9 -4.26 1.80 -13.10
CA PRO A 9 -4.57 0.49 -12.55
C PRO A 9 -3.33 -0.32 -12.15
N LEU A 10 -2.19 -0.03 -12.75
CA LEU A 10 -1.00 -0.77 -12.43
C LEU A 10 -0.49 -0.46 -11.05
N PHE A 11 -0.81 0.70 -10.52
CA PHE A 11 -0.32 1.07 -9.22
C PHE A 11 -1.33 0.87 -8.11
N ARG A 12 -2.44 0.27 -8.44
CA ARG A 12 -3.54 0.21 -7.50
C ARG A 12 -3.28 -0.57 -6.23
N HIS A 13 -2.61 -1.66 -6.30
CA HIS A 13 -2.34 -2.47 -5.13
C HIS A 13 -0.85 -2.65 -4.86
N SER A 14 -0.05 -1.64 -5.21
CA SER A 14 1.37 -1.75 -4.97
C SER A 14 1.92 -0.43 -4.50
N VAL A 15 3.00 -0.50 -3.77
CA VAL A 15 3.63 0.67 -3.21
C VAL A 15 5.12 0.57 -3.49
N GLY A 16 5.69 1.60 -4.08
CA GLY A 16 7.13 1.63 -4.34
C GLY A 16 7.56 1.04 -5.66
N PHE A 17 6.62 0.57 -6.47
CA PHE A 17 6.96 -0.01 -7.74
C PHE A 17 6.79 0.96 -8.89
N ASP A 18 6.90 2.24 -8.62
CA ASP A 18 6.72 3.22 -9.67
C ASP A 18 7.88 3.23 -10.65
N ARG A 19 8.73 2.26 -10.60
CA ARG A 19 9.74 2.18 -11.58
C ARG A 19 9.69 0.97 -12.26
N PHE A 20 8.98 0.49 -12.76
CA PHE A 20 8.93 -0.46 -13.59
C PHE A 20 8.83 -1.72 -13.99
N ASN A 21 9.17 -2.37 -14.44
CA ASN A 21 9.01 -3.64 -15.02
C ASN A 21 8.26 -4.61 -14.12
N ASP A 22 8.43 -4.51 -12.84
CA ASP A 22 7.75 -5.39 -11.94
C ASP A 22 6.27 -5.11 -11.88
N LEU A 23 5.88 -3.99 -12.42
CA LEU A 23 4.48 -3.65 -12.38
C LEU A 23 3.60 -4.53 -13.21
N PHE A 24 4.13 -5.05 -14.28
CA PHE A 24 3.32 -5.88 -15.13
C PHE A 24 2.93 -7.16 -14.42
N GLU A 25 3.81 -7.75 -13.67
CA GLU A 25 3.47 -8.95 -12.96
C GLU A 25 2.48 -8.67 -11.87
N SER A 26 2.62 -7.53 -11.22
CA SER A 26 1.69 -7.17 -10.19
C SER A 26 0.32 -6.93 -10.76
N ALA A 27 0.24 -6.26 -11.86
CA ALA A 27 -1.04 -5.95 -12.45
C ALA A 27 -1.73 -7.20 -12.94
N ALA A 28 -0.99 -8.14 -13.41
CA ALA A 28 -1.60 -9.34 -13.91
C ALA A 28 -2.26 -10.15 -12.82
N ARG A 29 -1.83 -9.96 -11.61
CA ARG A 29 -2.44 -10.70 -10.55
C ARG A 29 -3.55 -9.98 -9.89
N ASN A 30 -3.62 -8.68 -10.08
CA ASN A 30 -4.63 -7.93 -9.45
C ASN A 30 -5.81 -7.81 -10.30
N GLU A 31 -6.80 -8.64 -10.13
CA GLU A 31 -7.87 -8.55 -10.92
C GLU A 31 -8.66 -7.47 -10.52
N ALA A 32 -9.37 -6.92 -11.27
CA ALA A 32 -10.18 -5.80 -11.01
C ALA A 32 -11.32 -6.19 -10.14
N GLY A 33 -11.11 -6.67 -9.07
CA GLY A 33 -12.20 -7.07 -8.26
C GLY A 33 -12.87 -5.90 -7.58
N SER A 34 -13.61 -6.20 -6.56
CA SER A 34 -14.31 -5.22 -5.84
C SER A 34 -13.38 -4.24 -5.21
N SER A 35 -13.68 -3.01 -5.28
CA SER A 35 -12.82 -2.01 -4.71
C SER A 35 -13.32 -1.53 -3.38
N TYR A 36 -13.89 -2.37 -2.61
CA TYR A 36 -14.31 -1.99 -1.28
C TYR A 36 -13.27 -2.44 -0.27
N PRO A 37 -12.85 -1.58 0.63
CA PRO A 37 -13.26 -0.18 0.74
C PRO A 37 -12.41 0.69 -0.19
N PRO A 38 -12.87 1.87 -0.51
CA PRO A 38 -12.07 2.77 -1.34
C PRO A 38 -10.77 3.14 -0.64
N TYR A 39 -9.73 3.32 -1.41
CA TYR A 39 -8.46 3.70 -0.83
C TYR A 39 -7.63 4.50 -1.82
N ASN A 40 -6.68 5.23 -1.31
CA ASN A 40 -5.73 5.96 -2.14
C ASN A 40 -4.33 5.46 -1.80
N VAL A 41 -3.46 5.44 -2.79
CA VAL A 41 -2.04 5.21 -2.54
C VAL A 41 -1.36 6.49 -2.99
N GLU A 42 -0.75 7.20 -2.07
CA GLU A 42 -0.16 8.50 -2.32
C GLU A 42 1.35 8.44 -2.26
N LYS A 43 2.01 9.26 -3.04
CA LYS A 43 3.45 9.38 -2.98
C LYS A 43 3.76 10.81 -2.57
N HIS A 44 4.48 10.96 -1.47
CA HIS A 44 4.81 12.27 -0.96
C HIS A 44 6.32 12.45 -1.01
N GLY A 45 6.86 12.74 -2.12
CA GLY A 45 8.30 12.85 -2.26
C GLY A 45 8.87 11.56 -2.79
N ASP A 46 10.19 11.46 -2.78
CA ASP A 46 10.82 10.32 -3.41
C ASP A 46 10.73 9.04 -2.61
N ASP A 47 10.71 9.15 -1.31
CA ASP A 47 10.77 7.95 -0.47
C ASP A 47 9.59 7.81 0.48
N HIS A 48 8.59 8.63 0.38
CA HIS A 48 7.51 8.62 1.34
C HIS A 48 6.20 8.28 0.65
N TYR A 49 5.49 7.33 1.19
CA TYR A 49 4.21 6.92 0.64
C TYR A 49 3.16 6.87 1.73
N ARG A 50 1.94 6.99 1.35
CA ARG A 50 0.83 6.87 2.31
C ARG A 50 -0.34 6.16 1.67
N ILE A 51 -0.91 5.21 2.38
CA ILE A 51 -2.11 4.57 1.95
C ILE A 51 -3.23 5.13 2.81
N VAL A 52 -4.32 5.54 2.21
CA VAL A 52 -5.46 6.06 2.95
C VAL A 52 -6.65 5.19 2.61
N VAL A 53 -7.26 4.59 3.61
CA VAL A 53 -8.38 3.69 3.41
C VAL A 53 -9.62 4.29 4.03
N ALA A 54 -10.72 4.30 3.29
CA ALA A 54 -11.97 4.83 3.82
C ALA A 54 -12.56 3.80 4.77
N ALA A 55 -12.45 4.05 6.06
CA ALA A 55 -12.85 3.12 7.07
C ALA A 55 -13.93 3.69 7.97
N ALA A 56 -14.85 4.44 7.40
CA ALA A 56 -15.91 5.05 8.18
C ALA A 56 -16.73 3.98 8.87
N GLY A 57 -16.96 4.15 10.14
CA GLY A 57 -17.72 3.18 10.90
C GLY A 57 -16.91 2.10 11.57
N PHE A 58 -15.62 2.02 11.26
CA PHE A 58 -14.76 1.05 11.91
C PHE A 58 -14.01 1.71 13.07
N GLN A 59 -13.76 0.94 14.09
CA GLN A 59 -12.95 1.41 15.21
C GLN A 59 -11.58 0.76 15.11
N GLU A 60 -10.64 1.25 15.88
CA GLU A 60 -9.30 0.68 15.83
C GLU A 60 -9.31 -0.81 16.07
N GLN A 61 -10.10 -1.26 16.99
CA GLN A 61 -10.12 -2.68 17.32
C GLN A 61 -10.73 -3.52 16.22
N ASP A 62 -11.39 -2.91 15.27
CA ASP A 62 -11.97 -3.66 14.18
C ASP A 62 -10.99 -3.82 13.03
N LEU A 63 -9.85 -3.14 13.10
CA LEU A 63 -8.88 -3.11 12.01
C LEU A 63 -7.60 -3.81 12.41
N ASP A 64 -7.00 -4.48 11.45
CA ASP A 64 -5.73 -5.16 11.70
C ASP A 64 -4.79 -4.93 10.54
N LEU A 65 -3.54 -4.68 10.83
CA LEU A 65 -2.51 -4.45 9.83
C LEU A 65 -1.38 -5.43 10.07
N GLN A 66 -0.97 -6.10 9.01
CA GLN A 66 0.15 -7.04 9.10
C GLN A 66 1.04 -6.92 7.89
N VAL A 67 2.34 -7.06 8.08
CA VAL A 67 3.27 -7.07 6.97
C VAL A 67 4.02 -8.40 7.03
N GLU A 68 3.94 -9.14 5.95
CA GLU A 68 4.65 -10.38 5.89
C GLU A 68 5.17 -10.64 4.50
N LYS A 69 6.44 -10.90 4.37
CA LYS A 69 7.04 -11.20 3.07
C LYS A 69 6.75 -10.14 2.02
N GLY A 70 6.85 -8.92 2.43
CA GLY A 70 6.68 -7.80 1.50
C GLY A 70 5.23 -7.50 1.13
N VAL A 71 4.29 -8.04 1.87
CA VAL A 71 2.88 -7.77 1.61
C VAL A 71 2.24 -7.17 2.85
N LEU A 72 1.64 -6.01 2.68
CA LEU A 72 0.89 -5.37 3.75
C LEU A 72 -0.56 -5.79 3.60
N THR A 73 -1.12 -6.38 4.61
CA THR A 73 -2.52 -6.79 4.60
C THR A 73 -3.30 -5.94 5.58
N VAL A 74 -4.38 -5.37 5.13
CA VAL A 74 -5.26 -4.56 5.95
C VAL A 74 -6.59 -5.30 6.01
N THR A 75 -7.03 -5.67 7.20
CA THR A 75 -8.31 -6.35 7.33
C THR A 75 -9.22 -5.56 8.23
N GLY A 76 -10.49 -5.57 7.91
CA GLY A 76 -11.50 -4.95 8.75
C GLY A 76 -12.55 -5.98 9.09
N GLY A 77 -12.85 -6.12 10.35
CA GLY A 77 -13.83 -7.09 10.78
C GLY A 77 -15.23 -6.50 10.73
N LYS A 78 -16.20 -7.35 10.44
CA LYS A 78 -17.55 -6.86 10.41
C LYS A 78 -18.05 -6.71 11.81
N ARG A 79 -18.63 -5.55 12.09
CA ARG A 79 -19.20 -5.36 13.36
C ARG A 79 -20.57 -5.89 13.38
N ASP A 80 -20.94 -6.58 14.43
CA ASP A 80 -22.28 -7.02 14.59
C ASP A 80 -23.08 -5.83 14.95
N SER A 81 -24.00 -5.48 14.14
CA SER A 81 -24.89 -4.41 14.49
C SER A 81 -25.94 -5.04 15.34
N SER A 82 -25.63 -5.26 16.57
CA SER A 82 -26.50 -5.97 17.35
C SER A 82 -27.72 -5.23 17.56
N GLY A 83 -28.73 -5.74 17.17
CA GLY A 83 -29.96 -5.33 17.70
C GLY A 83 -30.79 -4.28 17.08
N GLU A 84 -30.27 -3.51 16.22
CA GLU A 84 -31.12 -2.51 15.66
C GLU A 84 -31.54 -2.94 14.31
N SER A 85 -32.84 -3.12 14.14
CA SER A 85 -33.29 -3.43 12.82
C SER A 85 -33.47 -2.12 12.08
N VAL A 86 -32.66 -1.91 11.11
CA VAL A 86 -32.73 -0.70 10.33
C VAL A 86 -33.21 -1.05 8.94
N THR A 87 -34.16 -0.31 8.44
CA THR A 87 -34.64 -0.47 7.09
C THR A 87 -34.01 0.65 6.27
N TYR A 88 -33.17 0.30 5.29
CA TYR A 88 -32.53 1.33 4.50
C TYR A 88 -33.38 1.68 3.30
N LEU A 89 -33.72 2.94 3.14
CA LEU A 89 -34.37 3.38 1.93
C LEU A 89 -33.30 3.55 0.83
N HIS A 90 -32.06 3.79 1.25
CA HIS A 90 -30.95 3.85 0.32
C HIS A 90 -29.72 3.53 1.16
N GLN A 91 -28.88 2.67 0.69
CA GLN A 91 -27.69 2.34 1.43
C GLN A 91 -26.46 2.50 0.54
N GLY A 92 -25.77 3.59 0.71
CA GLY A 92 -24.55 3.83 -0.05
C GLY A 92 -23.30 3.55 0.75
N ILE A 93 -23.42 3.41 2.07
CA ILE A 93 -22.28 3.14 2.91
C ILE A 93 -22.34 1.69 3.34
N ALA A 94 -21.37 0.94 2.91
CA ALA A 94 -21.29 -0.46 3.26
C ALA A 94 -20.29 -0.65 4.37
N GLN A 95 -20.68 -1.27 5.45
CA GLN A 95 -19.77 -1.55 6.53
C GLN A 95 -19.61 -3.04 6.60
N ARG A 96 -18.80 -3.59 5.78
CA ARG A 96 -18.65 -5.04 5.75
C ARG A 96 -17.19 -5.41 5.90
N ALA A 97 -16.97 -6.63 6.28
CA ALA A 97 -15.61 -7.11 6.45
C ALA A 97 -14.85 -7.01 5.13
N PHE A 98 -13.58 -6.70 5.20
CA PHE A 98 -12.78 -6.57 4.00
C PHE A 98 -11.34 -7.01 4.26
N LYS A 99 -10.65 -7.24 3.18
CA LYS A 99 -9.24 -7.57 3.25
C LYS A 99 -8.57 -6.93 2.05
N LEU A 100 -7.62 -6.05 2.29
CA LEU A 100 -6.85 -5.42 1.22
C LEU A 100 -5.42 -5.89 1.35
N SER A 101 -4.78 -6.15 0.25
CA SER A 101 -3.38 -6.56 0.25
C SER A 101 -2.59 -5.63 -0.66
N PHE A 102 -1.47 -5.13 -0.18
CA PHE A 102 -0.62 -4.25 -0.95
C PHE A 102 0.77 -4.84 -1.01
N ARG A 103 1.29 -4.95 -2.22
CA ARG A 103 2.61 -5.48 -2.39
C ARG A 103 3.61 -4.36 -2.22
N LEU A 104 4.58 -4.53 -1.39
CA LEU A 104 5.55 -3.50 -1.09
C LEU A 104 6.86 -3.81 -1.81
N ALA A 105 7.46 -2.79 -2.40
CA ALA A 105 8.76 -2.95 -3.04
C ALA A 105 9.81 -3.14 -1.96
N ASP A 106 10.97 -3.56 -2.37
CA ASP A 106 12.06 -3.75 -1.42
C ASP A 106 12.34 -2.46 -0.70
N HIS A 107 12.68 -2.55 0.55
CA HIS A 107 13.06 -1.43 1.38
C HIS A 107 11.90 -0.49 1.76
N ILE A 108 10.68 -0.87 1.46
CA ILE A 108 9.54 -0.08 1.92
C ILE A 108 9.14 -0.61 3.29
N GLU A 109 9.06 0.26 4.26
CA GLU A 109 8.67 -0.10 5.62
C GLU A 109 7.46 0.69 6.07
N VAL A 110 6.60 0.05 6.81
CA VAL A 110 5.44 0.74 7.38
C VAL A 110 5.91 1.41 8.66
N LYS A 111 5.74 2.70 8.73
CA LYS A 111 6.25 3.46 9.88
C LYS A 111 5.17 3.77 10.90
N ALA A 112 3.98 4.00 10.47
CA ALA A 112 2.91 4.37 11.40
C ALA A 112 1.57 4.17 10.75
N ALA A 113 0.56 4.07 11.56
CA ALA A 113 -0.81 4.00 11.07
C ALA A 113 -1.70 4.69 12.08
N GLY A 114 -2.76 5.29 11.61
CA GLY A 114 -3.69 5.96 12.50
C GLY A 114 -5.07 6.04 11.89
N LEU A 115 -6.06 6.06 12.75
CA LEU A 115 -7.44 6.17 12.32
C LEU A 115 -7.98 7.50 12.82
N ALA A 116 -8.41 8.33 11.91
CA ALA A 116 -8.97 9.62 12.26
C ALA A 116 -9.98 10.04 11.23
N ASN A 117 -11.06 10.59 11.68
CA ASN A 117 -12.08 11.12 10.77
C ASN A 117 -12.59 10.08 9.78
N GLY A 118 -12.64 8.83 10.18
CA GLY A 118 -13.12 7.78 9.31
C GLY A 118 -12.12 7.31 8.26
N LEU A 119 -10.88 7.77 8.35
CA LEU A 119 -9.85 7.38 7.40
C LEU A 119 -8.70 6.68 8.12
N LEU A 120 -8.31 5.54 7.61
CA LEU A 120 -7.15 4.85 8.13
C LEU A 120 -5.97 5.28 7.26
N SER A 121 -4.98 5.91 7.86
CA SER A 121 -3.80 6.37 7.14
C SER A 121 -2.62 5.52 7.53
N ILE A 122 -1.89 5.01 6.57
CA ILE A 122 -0.74 4.16 6.82
C ILE A 122 0.45 4.81 6.14
N ASP A 123 1.43 5.19 6.93
CA ASP A 123 2.63 5.85 6.40
C ASP A 123 3.72 4.85 6.13
N LEU A 124 4.30 4.91 4.96
CA LEU A 124 5.36 4.03 4.56
C LEU A 124 6.56 4.83 4.11
N LEU A 125 7.73 4.29 4.32
CA LEU A 125 8.95 4.98 3.98
C LEU A 125 9.90 4.01 3.31
N ARG A 126 10.57 4.47 2.28
CA ARG A 126 11.56 3.66 1.62
C ARG A 126 12.89 3.95 2.28
N ILE A 127 13.49 2.95 2.86
CA ILE A 127 14.76 3.09 3.55
C ILE A 127 15.74 2.14 2.92
N VAL A 128 16.68 2.68 2.17
CA VAL A 128 17.67 1.85 1.48
C VAL A 128 18.89 1.72 2.39
N PRO A 129 19.23 0.53 2.82
CA PRO A 129 20.39 0.38 3.69
C PRO A 129 21.66 0.75 2.95
N GLU A 130 22.66 1.18 3.70
CA GLU A 130 23.88 1.61 3.10
C GLU A 130 24.50 0.52 2.25
N GLU A 131 24.41 -0.71 2.65
CA GLU A 131 25.00 -1.77 1.90
C GLU A 131 24.23 -2.09 0.63
N ALA A 132 23.03 -1.60 0.47
CA ALA A 132 22.27 -1.83 -0.73
C ALA A 132 22.36 -0.67 -1.70
N LYS A 133 23.07 0.40 -1.34
CA LYS A 133 23.19 1.53 -2.22
C LYS A 133 24.27 1.28 -3.26
N ALA A 134 24.18 1.98 -4.35
CA ALA A 134 25.17 1.82 -5.40
C ALA A 134 26.56 2.14 -4.90
N LYS A 135 27.51 1.34 -5.25
CA LYS A 135 28.87 1.56 -4.86
C LYS A 135 29.71 1.80 -6.08
N ARG A 136 30.65 2.75 -5.98
CA ARG A 136 31.51 3.01 -7.09
C ARG A 136 32.66 2.04 -7.02
N ILE A 137 32.94 1.36 -8.08
CA ILE A 137 34.04 0.42 -8.13
C ILE A 137 35.14 1.01 -8.94
N PRO A 138 36.35 1.17 -8.37
CA PRO A 138 37.42 1.77 -9.12
C PRO A 138 37.92 0.83 -10.20
N ILE A 139 38.24 1.38 -11.33
CA ILE A 139 38.75 0.62 -12.42
C ILE A 139 40.26 0.58 -12.29
N ASN A 140 40.81 -0.56 -12.45
CA ASN A 140 42.25 -0.73 -12.36
C ASN A 140 42.72 -0.72 -10.94
N GLY A 141 41.86 -0.70 -10.12
CA GLY A 141 42.07 -0.77 -8.80
C GLY A 141 43.12 -0.30 -7.99
N ASP A 142 43.92 0.34 -8.37
CA ASP A 142 44.98 0.65 -7.64
C ASP A 142 44.68 1.46 -6.61
N SER A 143 43.61 1.63 -6.42
CA SER A 143 43.32 2.52 -5.61
C SER A 143 43.44 2.06 -4.39
N LYS A 144 43.63 1.56 -4.05
CA LYS A 144 43.69 1.44 -2.99
C LYS A 144 43.18 0.85 -2.17
N PRO A 145 43.58 0.78 -1.47
CA PRO A 145 43.36 0.18 -0.41
C PRO A 145 42.09 0.29 0.14
N ALA A 146 41.54 1.14 -0.25
CA ALA A 146 40.31 1.31 0.22
C ALA A 146 39.59 0.12 0.20
N LEU A 147 39.95 -0.77 -0.44
CA LEU A 147 39.24 -1.85 -0.53
C LEU A 147 39.33 -2.69 0.57
N ASN A 148 39.93 -2.42 1.50
CA ASN A 148 40.03 -3.25 2.53
C ASN A 148 38.99 -3.17 3.39
#